data_082a389516e888054856bbb75985d7ba
#
_entry.id   082a389516e888054856bbb75985d7ba
#
_cell.length_a   1.000
_cell.length_b   1.000
_cell.length_c   1.000
_cell.angle_alpha   90.00
_cell.angle_beta   90.00
_cell.angle_gamma   90.00
#
_symmetry.space_group_name_H-M   'P 1'
#
loop_
_entity.id
_entity.type
_entity.pdbx_description
1 polymer ?
#
loop_
_entity_poly.entity_id
_entity_poly.type
_entity_poly.pdbx_seq_one_letter_code
_entity_poly.pdbx_strand_id
1 'polypeptide(L)'
;MLEKQITSARGKTSYWIQKNSLPETETLVFLPGLSANHHLFDEQIAYFSDRHTVLVWDAPTHGQSRPYKDFSYANLAEELKTILDAEGLSSVILIGQSAGGFVSQSFIARYGKQVKGFVSIGSCPYGTGYYSKSDLFWLKQTKWMLSLFPDNLLRWTIIRMCNKTAKGRNNMRMQLADYKKTELCSLLYQGFAGFIPEIHDLQIPCPVCLIVGKYDKTGKVMVYNKAWHKQEAYPLHIIKNAAHNANADQPELVNSLIEAFIRSL
;
A
#
# COMPACT_ATOMS: atom_id res chain seq x y z
N MET A 1 6.35 18.43 -6.06
CA MET A 1 4.93 18.15 -5.72
C MET A 1 4.39 19.19 -4.76
N LEU A 2 3.12 19.54 -4.84
CA LEU A 2 2.45 20.44 -3.91
C LEU A 2 1.91 19.63 -2.72
N GLU A 3 2.29 20.02 -1.51
CA GLU A 3 1.76 19.45 -0.27
C GLU A 3 0.39 20.05 0.04
N LYS A 4 -0.57 19.21 0.37
CA LYS A 4 -1.95 19.56 0.72
C LYS A 4 -2.46 18.70 1.87
N GLN A 5 -3.59 19.12 2.43
CA GLN A 5 -4.22 18.43 3.55
C GLN A 5 -5.74 18.53 3.46
N ILE A 6 -6.41 17.45 3.79
CA ILE A 6 -7.85 17.46 4.10
C ILE A 6 -8.05 17.23 5.61
N THR A 7 -9.20 17.67 6.11
CA THR A 7 -9.58 17.47 7.51
C THR A 7 -10.98 16.85 7.56
N SER A 8 -11.12 15.78 8.32
CA SER A 8 -12.39 15.13 8.62
C SER A 8 -12.63 15.11 10.15
N ALA A 9 -13.78 14.62 10.59
CA ALA A 9 -14.06 14.40 12.00
C ALA A 9 -13.09 13.38 12.66
N ARG A 10 -12.42 12.55 11.85
CA ARG A 10 -11.48 11.53 12.31
C ARG A 10 -10.06 12.08 12.51
N GLY A 11 -9.69 13.14 11.78
CA GLY A 11 -8.36 13.73 11.82
C GLY A 11 -8.00 14.42 10.52
N LYS A 12 -6.71 14.69 10.34
CA LYS A 12 -6.18 15.25 9.10
C LYS A 12 -5.46 14.18 8.29
N THR A 13 -5.54 14.34 6.96
CA THR A 13 -4.82 13.49 6.00
C THR A 13 -3.99 14.37 5.07
N SER A 14 -2.68 14.19 5.11
CA SER A 14 -1.72 14.90 4.27
C SER A 14 -1.43 14.11 3.00
N TYR A 15 -1.33 14.81 1.89
CA TYR A 15 -1.00 14.23 0.59
C TYR A 15 -0.19 15.22 -0.26
N TRP A 16 0.51 14.69 -1.23
CA TRP A 16 1.32 15.44 -2.18
C TRP A 16 0.83 15.14 -3.59
N ILE A 17 0.66 16.19 -4.38
CA ILE A 17 0.17 16.06 -5.76
C ILE A 17 1.03 16.87 -6.72
N GLN A 18 1.27 16.30 -7.88
CA GLN A 18 1.79 17.01 -9.05
C GLN A 18 0.86 16.70 -10.21
N LYS A 19 0.13 17.73 -10.68
CA LYS A 19 -0.75 17.61 -11.84
C LYS A 19 0.06 17.79 -13.12
N ASN A 20 -0.28 16.99 -14.11
CA ASN A 20 0.29 17.09 -15.46
C ASN A 20 -0.87 17.27 -16.46
N SER A 21 -0.68 18.13 -17.45
CA SER A 21 -1.69 18.45 -18.48
C SER A 21 -1.28 17.98 -19.89
N LEU A 22 -0.23 17.16 -20.00
CA LEU A 22 0.18 16.59 -21.28
C LEU A 22 -0.91 15.67 -21.85
N PRO A 23 -1.00 15.53 -23.19
CA PRO A 23 -1.84 14.50 -23.81
C PRO A 23 -1.51 13.10 -23.23
N GLU A 24 -2.49 12.23 -23.12
CA GLU A 24 -2.35 10.86 -22.61
C GLU A 24 -1.87 10.77 -21.14
N THR A 25 -2.04 11.83 -20.37
CA THR A 25 -1.71 11.85 -18.94
C THR A 25 -2.67 10.96 -18.15
N GLU A 26 -2.14 9.97 -17.49
CA GLU A 26 -2.88 9.18 -16.48
C GLU A 26 -2.72 9.78 -15.08
N THR A 27 -3.64 9.45 -14.19
CA THR A 27 -3.51 9.79 -12.76
C THR A 27 -3.07 8.58 -11.96
N LEU A 28 -1.86 8.64 -11.42
CA LEU A 28 -1.25 7.59 -10.61
C LEU A 28 -1.38 7.93 -9.12
N VAL A 29 -1.99 7.04 -8.35
CA VAL A 29 -2.19 7.22 -6.91
C VAL A 29 -1.37 6.19 -6.16
N PHE A 30 -0.33 6.63 -5.47
CA PHE A 30 0.58 5.79 -4.70
C PHE A 30 0.15 5.70 -3.24
N LEU A 31 -0.11 4.47 -2.78
CA LEU A 31 -0.64 4.17 -1.47
C LEU A 31 0.36 3.32 -0.67
N PRO A 32 1.13 3.94 0.25
CA PRO A 32 2.11 3.22 1.09
C PRO A 32 1.49 2.20 2.02
N GLY A 33 2.31 1.24 2.44
CA GLY A 33 1.95 0.22 3.42
C GLY A 33 2.03 0.68 4.87
N LEU A 34 1.84 -0.26 5.79
CA LEU A 34 1.88 0.01 7.23
C LEU A 34 3.24 0.53 7.67
N SER A 35 3.20 1.52 8.55
CA SER A 35 4.35 2.24 9.12
C SER A 35 5.23 2.97 8.09
N ALA A 36 4.84 2.95 6.82
CA ALA A 36 5.46 3.74 5.77
C ALA A 36 4.73 5.09 5.58
N ASN A 37 5.41 6.05 4.97
CA ASN A 37 4.87 7.34 4.56
C ASN A 37 5.11 7.55 3.05
N HIS A 38 4.80 8.73 2.51
CA HIS A 38 4.96 9.05 1.10
C HIS A 38 6.37 8.78 0.55
N HIS A 39 7.42 8.87 1.37
CA HIS A 39 8.80 8.59 0.95
C HIS A 39 9.07 7.13 0.54
N LEU A 40 8.13 6.21 0.79
CA LEU A 40 8.25 4.85 0.26
C LEU A 40 8.25 4.83 -1.28
N PHE A 41 7.64 5.83 -1.90
CA PHE A 41 7.46 5.93 -3.35
C PHE A 41 8.32 7.02 -4.01
N ASP A 42 9.33 7.56 -3.34
CA ASP A 42 10.18 8.64 -3.90
C ASP A 42 10.72 8.32 -5.30
N GLU A 43 11.16 7.07 -5.51
CA GLU A 43 11.70 6.62 -6.81
C GLU A 43 10.62 6.50 -7.90
N GLN A 44 9.39 6.13 -7.54
CA GLN A 44 8.25 6.09 -8.45
C GLN A 44 7.79 7.51 -8.79
N ILE A 45 7.69 8.36 -7.79
CA ILE A 45 7.33 9.77 -7.95
C ILE A 45 8.31 10.45 -8.91
N ALA A 46 9.62 10.31 -8.67
CA ALA A 46 10.64 10.89 -9.52
C ALA A 46 10.56 10.39 -10.97
N TYR A 47 10.19 9.13 -11.18
CA TYR A 47 10.11 8.53 -12.50
C TYR A 47 8.85 8.94 -13.29
N PHE A 48 7.71 9.10 -12.61
CA PHE A 48 6.42 9.30 -13.29
C PHE A 48 5.94 10.75 -13.34
N SER A 49 6.39 11.63 -12.46
CA SER A 49 5.82 12.98 -12.28
C SER A 49 5.95 13.90 -13.47
N ASP A 50 6.92 13.68 -14.37
CA ASP A 50 7.10 14.50 -15.56
C ASP A 50 6.11 14.14 -16.68
N ARG A 51 5.47 12.98 -16.62
CA ARG A 51 4.60 12.43 -17.69
C ARG A 51 3.16 12.18 -17.23
N HIS A 52 2.92 12.03 -15.94
CA HIS A 52 1.63 11.68 -15.36
C HIS A 52 1.26 12.61 -14.20
N THR A 53 -0.03 12.74 -13.94
CA THR A 53 -0.47 13.29 -12.65
C THR A 53 -0.17 12.26 -11.58
N VAL A 54 0.58 12.68 -10.55
CA VAL A 54 1.00 11.80 -9.46
C VAL A 54 0.44 12.32 -8.15
N LEU A 55 -0.22 11.44 -7.40
CA LEU A 55 -0.67 11.66 -6.03
C LEU A 55 -0.07 10.61 -5.12
N VAL A 56 0.46 11.02 -3.98
CA VAL A 56 0.88 10.13 -2.89
C VAL A 56 0.40 10.72 -1.57
N TRP A 57 0.13 9.91 -0.60
CA TRP A 57 -0.34 10.35 0.70
C TRP A 57 0.46 9.75 1.86
N ASP A 58 0.36 10.39 3.00
CA ASP A 58 0.53 9.71 4.28
C ASP A 58 -0.83 9.15 4.67
N ALA A 59 -0.98 7.84 4.67
CA ALA A 59 -2.26 7.24 5.03
C ALA A 59 -2.67 7.69 6.45
N PRO A 60 -3.97 7.83 6.75
CA PRO A 60 -4.42 8.05 8.12
C PRO A 60 -3.70 7.17 9.15
N THR A 61 -3.25 7.73 10.26
CA THR A 61 -2.36 7.14 11.29
C THR A 61 -0.88 7.04 10.91
N HIS A 62 -0.47 7.50 9.72
CA HIS A 62 0.92 7.44 9.25
C HIS A 62 1.51 8.84 9.05
N GLY A 63 2.83 8.97 9.10
CA GLY A 63 3.58 10.18 8.79
C GLY A 63 2.95 11.45 9.35
N GLN A 64 2.64 12.41 8.51
CA GLN A 64 2.00 13.69 8.87
C GLN A 64 0.48 13.57 9.10
N SER A 65 -0.14 12.42 8.78
CA SER A 65 -1.57 12.15 8.99
C SER A 65 -1.86 11.57 10.38
N ARG A 66 -1.19 12.07 11.39
CA ARG A 66 -1.35 11.71 12.81
C ARG A 66 -1.66 12.95 13.66
N PRO A 67 -2.51 12.83 14.68
CA PRO A 67 -3.32 11.66 15.05
C PRO A 67 -4.55 11.47 14.15
N TYR A 68 -5.06 10.24 14.09
CA TYR A 68 -6.28 9.89 13.38
C TYR A 68 -7.08 8.84 14.18
N LYS A 69 -8.41 8.97 14.22
CA LYS A 69 -9.33 8.09 14.96
C LYS A 69 -10.02 7.10 14.01
N ASP A 70 -10.49 5.99 14.56
CA ASP A 70 -11.34 5.01 13.89
C ASP A 70 -10.72 4.44 12.60
N PHE A 71 -9.47 3.98 12.73
CA PHE A 71 -8.78 3.31 11.63
C PHE A 71 -9.58 2.08 11.15
N SER A 72 -9.97 2.10 9.88
CA SER A 72 -10.45 0.96 9.10
C SER A 72 -10.10 1.19 7.63
N TYR A 73 -9.99 0.13 6.83
CA TYR A 73 -9.73 0.30 5.41
C TYR A 73 -10.89 0.99 4.69
N ALA A 74 -12.14 0.78 5.18
CA ALA A 74 -13.31 1.53 4.74
C ALA A 74 -13.13 3.04 4.93
N ASN A 75 -12.75 3.49 6.13
CA ASN A 75 -12.53 4.90 6.41
C ASN A 75 -11.36 5.47 5.60
N LEU A 76 -10.30 4.70 5.39
CA LEU A 76 -9.19 5.10 4.55
C LEU A 76 -9.62 5.28 3.07
N ALA A 77 -10.49 4.41 2.58
CA ALA A 77 -11.06 4.55 1.23
C ALA A 77 -11.93 5.82 1.09
N GLU A 78 -12.70 6.18 2.14
CA GLU A 78 -13.48 7.43 2.17
C GLU A 78 -12.56 8.68 2.18
N GLU A 79 -11.48 8.68 2.97
CA GLU A 79 -10.53 9.79 2.96
C GLU A 79 -9.86 9.94 1.59
N LEU A 80 -9.47 8.80 0.96
CA LEU A 80 -8.93 8.83 -0.40
C LEU A 80 -9.97 9.39 -1.40
N LYS A 81 -11.24 8.98 -1.30
CA LYS A 81 -12.32 9.50 -2.13
C LYS A 81 -12.44 11.03 -1.97
N THR A 82 -12.41 11.51 -0.74
CA THR A 82 -12.49 12.96 -0.45
C THR A 82 -11.33 13.72 -1.10
N ILE A 83 -10.10 13.17 -1.05
CA ILE A 83 -8.94 13.76 -1.70
C ILE A 83 -9.14 13.81 -3.23
N LEU A 84 -9.53 12.69 -3.84
CA LEU A 84 -9.70 12.61 -5.29
C LEU A 84 -10.78 13.58 -5.78
N ASP A 85 -11.89 13.71 -5.04
CA ASP A 85 -12.97 14.67 -5.37
C ASP A 85 -12.50 16.12 -5.25
N ALA A 86 -11.78 16.45 -4.17
CA ALA A 86 -11.24 17.79 -3.97
C ALA A 86 -10.23 18.19 -5.07
N GLU A 87 -9.55 17.21 -5.66
CA GLU A 87 -8.62 17.43 -6.76
C GLU A 87 -9.25 17.31 -8.15
N GLY A 88 -10.53 16.91 -8.25
CA GLY A 88 -11.24 16.70 -9.52
C GLY A 88 -10.74 15.49 -10.31
N LEU A 89 -10.21 14.46 -9.62
CA LEU A 89 -9.63 13.26 -10.23
C LEU A 89 -10.68 12.16 -10.34
N SER A 90 -11.31 12.03 -11.49
CA SER A 90 -12.42 11.10 -11.73
C SER A 90 -12.00 9.72 -12.24
N SER A 91 -10.77 9.57 -12.73
CA SER A 91 -10.22 8.30 -13.24
C SER A 91 -8.78 8.13 -12.76
N VAL A 92 -8.48 7.05 -12.07
CA VAL A 92 -7.18 6.85 -11.42
C VAL A 92 -6.66 5.42 -11.59
N ILE A 93 -5.34 5.29 -11.58
CA ILE A 93 -4.65 4.00 -11.45
C ILE A 93 -4.11 3.94 -10.02
N LEU A 94 -4.57 2.94 -9.26
CA LEU A 94 -4.14 2.74 -7.87
C LEU A 94 -2.87 1.86 -7.83
N ILE A 95 -1.83 2.34 -7.16
CA ILE A 95 -0.60 1.59 -6.93
C ILE A 95 -0.43 1.43 -5.42
N GLY A 96 -0.86 0.27 -4.89
CA GLY A 96 -0.89 0.00 -3.46
C GLY A 96 0.20 -0.97 -3.02
N GLN A 97 1.06 -0.53 -2.09
CA GLN A 97 2.04 -1.41 -1.46
C GLN A 97 1.46 -1.95 -0.14
N SER A 98 1.49 -3.28 0.08
CA SER A 98 1.06 -3.92 1.33
C SER A 98 -0.35 -3.46 1.77
N ALA A 99 -0.48 -2.79 2.92
CA ALA A 99 -1.73 -2.20 3.39
C ALA A 99 -2.34 -1.19 2.39
N GLY A 100 -1.51 -0.49 1.61
CA GLY A 100 -1.99 0.35 0.52
C GLY A 100 -2.79 -0.42 -0.54
N GLY A 101 -2.47 -1.71 -0.75
CA GLY A 101 -3.27 -2.59 -1.60
C GLY A 101 -4.61 -2.98 -0.97
N PHE A 102 -4.71 -3.05 0.36
CA PHE A 102 -6.01 -3.20 1.03
C PHE A 102 -6.86 -1.92 0.93
N VAL A 103 -6.23 -0.74 1.06
CA VAL A 103 -6.93 0.53 0.78
C VAL A 103 -7.45 0.55 -0.65
N SER A 104 -6.62 0.14 -1.63
CA SER A 104 -7.02 0.06 -3.03
C SER A 104 -8.24 -0.85 -3.22
N GLN A 105 -8.24 -2.04 -2.65
CA GLN A 105 -9.35 -2.98 -2.75
C GLN A 105 -10.61 -2.47 -2.05
N SER A 106 -10.47 -1.86 -0.86
CA SER A 106 -11.59 -1.21 -0.16
C SER A 106 -12.17 -0.04 -0.98
N PHE A 107 -11.32 0.74 -1.66
CA PHE A 107 -11.74 1.81 -2.57
C PHE A 107 -12.45 1.24 -3.82
N ILE A 108 -11.90 0.22 -4.45
CA ILE A 108 -12.49 -0.45 -5.62
C ILE A 108 -13.88 -1.01 -5.29
N ALA A 109 -14.05 -1.63 -4.13
CA ALA A 109 -15.34 -2.17 -3.70
C ALA A 109 -16.44 -1.10 -3.63
N ARG A 110 -16.08 0.15 -3.33
CA ARG A 110 -17.02 1.29 -3.18
C ARG A 110 -17.10 2.17 -4.41
N TYR A 111 -15.98 2.40 -5.06
CA TYR A 111 -15.80 3.41 -6.11
C TYR A 111 -15.11 2.84 -7.37
N GLY A 112 -15.31 1.57 -7.67
CA GLY A 112 -14.62 0.86 -8.75
C GLY A 112 -14.71 1.52 -10.11
N LYS A 113 -15.79 2.28 -10.38
CA LYS A 113 -15.94 3.04 -11.64
C LYS A 113 -14.91 4.15 -11.84
N GLN A 114 -14.26 4.62 -10.77
CA GLN A 114 -13.17 5.60 -10.83
C GLN A 114 -11.80 4.97 -11.05
N VAL A 115 -11.70 3.63 -10.98
CA VAL A 115 -10.41 2.94 -11.05
C VAL A 115 -10.21 2.34 -12.42
N LYS A 116 -9.23 2.87 -13.16
CA LYS A 116 -8.83 2.41 -14.50
C LYS A 116 -7.94 1.17 -14.43
N GLY A 117 -7.15 1.03 -13.37
CA GLY A 117 -6.25 -0.11 -13.17
C GLY A 117 -5.74 -0.18 -11.73
N PHE A 118 -5.29 -1.37 -11.32
CA PHE A 118 -4.76 -1.61 -9.99
C PHE A 118 -3.43 -2.37 -10.04
N VAL A 119 -2.39 -1.79 -9.47
CA VAL A 119 -1.09 -2.44 -9.24
C VAL A 119 -0.95 -2.77 -7.76
N SER A 120 -0.85 -4.04 -7.43
CA SER A 120 -0.67 -4.56 -6.08
C SER A 120 0.79 -4.94 -5.86
N ILE A 121 1.48 -4.26 -4.94
CA ILE A 121 2.88 -4.53 -4.59
C ILE A 121 2.94 -5.15 -3.19
N GLY A 122 3.22 -6.47 -3.11
CA GLY A 122 3.33 -7.17 -1.83
C GLY A 122 2.06 -7.13 -0.96
N SER A 123 0.88 -6.93 -1.55
CA SER A 123 -0.39 -6.98 -0.83
C SER A 123 -1.05 -8.36 -0.96
N CYS A 124 -2.21 -8.54 -0.35
CA CYS A 124 -2.97 -9.78 -0.36
C CYS A 124 -4.42 -9.53 -0.84
N PRO A 125 -5.11 -10.53 -1.39
CA PRO A 125 -6.50 -10.37 -1.85
C PRO A 125 -7.50 -10.25 -0.69
N TYR A 126 -8.64 -9.63 -0.93
CA TYR A 126 -9.76 -9.58 0.01
C TYR A 126 -10.60 -10.86 0.05
N GLY A 127 -10.53 -11.73 -0.94
CA GLY A 127 -11.38 -12.91 -1.04
C GLY A 127 -11.35 -13.84 0.16
N THR A 128 -12.52 -14.35 0.55
CA THR A 128 -12.68 -15.23 1.74
C THR A 128 -11.98 -16.57 1.59
N GLY A 129 -11.87 -17.08 0.37
CA GLY A 129 -11.26 -18.37 0.04
C GLY A 129 -9.73 -18.41 0.16
N TYR A 130 -9.06 -17.26 0.31
CA TYR A 130 -7.60 -17.21 0.39
C TYR A 130 -7.02 -17.47 1.78
N TYR A 131 -7.83 -17.28 2.83
CA TYR A 131 -7.36 -17.32 4.22
C TYR A 131 -7.95 -18.50 4.98
N SER A 132 -7.09 -19.30 5.61
CA SER A 132 -7.55 -20.32 6.55
C SER A 132 -8.02 -19.67 7.87
N LYS A 133 -8.88 -20.38 8.62
CA LYS A 133 -9.30 -19.95 9.97
C LYS A 133 -8.08 -19.72 10.88
N SER A 134 -7.04 -20.54 10.73
CA SER A 134 -5.78 -20.40 11.48
C SER A 134 -5.06 -19.10 11.11
N ASP A 135 -5.01 -18.71 9.83
CA ASP A 135 -4.38 -17.47 9.40
C ASP A 135 -5.06 -16.26 10.06
N LEU A 136 -6.39 -16.21 9.98
CA LEU A 136 -7.18 -15.13 10.59
C LEU A 136 -7.05 -15.10 12.11
N PHE A 137 -6.96 -16.25 12.77
CA PHE A 137 -6.72 -16.33 14.21
C PHE A 137 -5.38 -15.70 14.58
N TRP A 138 -4.30 -16.07 13.91
CA TRP A 138 -2.96 -15.56 14.22
C TRP A 138 -2.78 -14.08 13.90
N LEU A 139 -3.44 -13.57 12.85
CA LEU A 139 -3.45 -12.13 12.56
C LEU A 139 -4.05 -11.32 13.71
N LYS A 140 -5.10 -11.82 14.37
CA LYS A 140 -5.70 -11.19 15.55
C LYS A 140 -4.80 -11.21 16.79
N GLN A 141 -3.79 -12.09 16.83
CA GLN A 141 -2.85 -12.19 17.95
C GLN A 141 -1.65 -11.25 17.83
N THR A 142 -1.46 -10.59 16.70
CA THR A 142 -0.25 -9.82 16.39
C THR A 142 0.07 -8.71 17.40
N LYS A 143 -0.93 -8.09 18.04
CA LYS A 143 -0.71 -7.00 19.00
C LYS A 143 0.14 -7.44 20.19
N TRP A 144 -0.26 -8.49 20.89
CA TRP A 144 0.49 -8.98 22.05
C TRP A 144 1.80 -9.64 21.62
N MET A 145 1.83 -10.38 20.52
CA MET A 145 3.04 -10.99 20.00
C MET A 145 4.12 -9.94 19.71
N LEU A 146 3.78 -8.84 19.03
CA LEU A 146 4.73 -7.76 18.71
C LEU A 146 5.17 -7.02 19.98
N SER A 147 4.31 -6.88 20.99
CA SER A 147 4.65 -6.20 22.25
C SER A 147 5.73 -6.91 23.06
N LEU A 148 5.89 -8.23 22.90
CA LEU A 148 6.93 -9.02 23.58
C LEU A 148 8.34 -8.74 23.05
N PHE A 149 8.47 -8.27 21.80
CA PHE A 149 9.80 -7.98 21.26
C PHE A 149 10.41 -6.74 21.93
N PRO A 150 11.72 -6.75 22.26
CA PRO A 150 12.44 -5.51 22.54
C PRO A 150 12.35 -4.55 21.34
N ASP A 151 12.25 -3.23 21.58
CA ASP A 151 11.98 -2.23 20.53
C ASP A 151 13.00 -2.30 19.38
N ASN A 152 14.29 -2.34 19.73
CA ASN A 152 15.37 -2.41 18.74
C ASN A 152 15.29 -3.69 17.89
N LEU A 153 14.95 -4.84 18.52
CA LEU A 153 14.80 -6.10 17.80
C LEU A 153 13.56 -6.08 16.87
N LEU A 154 12.44 -5.52 17.34
CA LEU A 154 11.24 -5.36 16.53
C LEU A 154 11.54 -4.53 15.27
N ARG A 155 12.14 -3.35 15.43
CA ARG A 155 12.49 -2.47 14.30
C ARG A 155 13.51 -3.13 13.37
N TRP A 156 14.53 -3.74 13.90
CA TRP A 156 15.52 -4.47 13.09
C TRP A 156 14.86 -5.59 12.26
N THR A 157 13.93 -6.33 12.87
CA THR A 157 13.20 -7.41 12.21
C THR A 157 12.34 -6.85 11.07
N ILE A 158 11.54 -5.79 11.32
CA ILE A 158 10.71 -5.15 10.30
C ILE A 158 11.58 -4.68 9.13
N ILE A 159 12.66 -3.95 9.41
CA ILE A 159 13.57 -3.42 8.38
C ILE A 159 14.13 -4.55 7.50
N ARG A 160 14.54 -5.65 8.11
CA ARG A 160 15.15 -6.81 7.41
C ARG A 160 14.13 -7.66 6.64
N MET A 161 12.93 -7.80 7.17
CA MET A 161 11.86 -8.54 6.50
C MET A 161 11.30 -7.77 5.30
N CYS A 162 11.16 -6.45 5.45
CA CYS A 162 10.58 -5.63 4.42
C CYS A 162 11.55 -5.28 3.27
N ASN A 163 12.89 -5.32 3.51
CA ASN A 163 13.85 -4.83 2.53
C ASN A 163 15.09 -5.72 2.40
N LYS A 164 15.46 -6.01 1.16
CA LYS A 164 16.66 -6.76 0.79
C LYS A 164 17.87 -5.87 0.61
N THR A 165 17.70 -4.68 0.03
CA THR A 165 18.78 -3.76 -0.31
C THR A 165 19.17 -2.83 0.85
N ALA A 166 20.36 -2.25 0.80
CA ALA A 166 20.79 -1.23 1.76
C ALA A 166 19.93 0.04 1.66
N LYS A 167 19.59 0.45 0.43
CA LYS A 167 18.75 1.61 0.14
C LYS A 167 17.34 1.44 0.74
N GLY A 168 16.68 0.31 0.45
CA GLY A 168 15.36 0.01 1.02
C GLY A 168 15.38 -0.07 2.55
N ARG A 169 16.42 -0.70 3.14
CA ARG A 169 16.56 -0.74 4.61
C ARG A 169 16.76 0.64 5.24
N ASN A 170 17.50 1.54 4.59
CA ASN A 170 17.69 2.90 5.07
C ASN A 170 16.38 3.71 5.00
N ASN A 171 15.66 3.61 3.88
CA ASN A 171 14.35 4.22 3.72
C ASN A 171 13.40 3.78 4.84
N MET A 172 13.25 2.46 5.07
CA MET A 172 12.38 1.94 6.13
C MET A 172 12.82 2.35 7.54
N ARG A 173 14.14 2.46 7.80
CA ARG A 173 14.66 2.91 9.10
C ARG A 173 14.22 4.34 9.40
N MET A 174 14.30 5.24 8.42
CA MET A 174 13.85 6.63 8.59
C MET A 174 12.36 6.70 8.88
N GLN A 175 11.55 5.94 8.15
CA GLN A 175 10.09 5.91 8.35
C GLN A 175 9.68 5.39 9.73
N LEU A 176 10.39 4.38 10.25
CA LEU A 176 10.10 3.83 11.59
C LEU A 176 10.57 4.73 12.73
N ALA A 177 11.51 5.66 12.50
CA ALA A 177 12.08 6.50 13.55
C ALA A 177 11.03 7.36 14.29
N ASP A 178 9.97 7.77 13.59
CA ASP A 178 8.94 8.67 14.12
C ASP A 178 7.91 7.98 15.02
N TYR A 179 7.95 6.66 15.14
CA TYR A 179 6.98 5.91 15.95
C TYR A 179 7.56 5.53 17.32
N LYS A 180 6.78 5.74 18.39
CA LYS A 180 7.01 5.04 19.66
C LYS A 180 6.67 3.56 19.47
N LYS A 181 7.31 2.68 20.25
CA LYS A 181 7.05 1.22 20.17
C LYS A 181 5.56 0.88 20.31
N THR A 182 4.89 1.50 21.27
CA THR A 182 3.46 1.27 21.53
C THR A 182 2.58 1.69 20.36
N GLU A 183 2.89 2.81 19.71
CA GLU A 183 2.21 3.29 18.51
C GLU A 183 2.44 2.34 17.34
N LEU A 184 3.69 1.91 17.13
CA LEU A 184 4.05 0.96 16.08
C LEU A 184 3.32 -0.39 16.24
N CYS A 185 3.32 -0.95 17.45
CA CYS A 185 2.60 -2.21 17.71
C CYS A 185 1.09 -2.06 17.50
N SER A 186 0.50 -0.93 17.90
CA SER A 186 -0.92 -0.66 17.70
C SER A 186 -1.25 -0.52 16.22
N LEU A 187 -0.44 0.22 15.48
CA LEU A 187 -0.60 0.42 14.04
C LEU A 187 -0.49 -0.89 13.27
N LEU A 188 0.53 -1.70 13.55
CA LEU A 188 0.71 -3.00 12.91
C LEU A 188 -0.48 -3.94 13.20
N TYR A 189 -0.98 -3.95 14.44
CA TYR A 189 -2.18 -4.72 14.77
C TYR A 189 -3.40 -4.25 13.99
N GLN A 190 -3.66 -2.94 13.97
CA GLN A 190 -4.78 -2.36 13.22
C GLN A 190 -4.70 -2.72 11.73
N GLY A 191 -3.52 -2.66 11.14
CA GLY A 191 -3.32 -3.00 9.75
C GLY A 191 -3.46 -4.49 9.45
N PHE A 192 -2.84 -5.36 10.27
CA PHE A 192 -2.89 -6.82 10.05
C PHE A 192 -4.24 -7.44 10.38
N ALA A 193 -4.97 -6.92 11.36
CA ALA A 193 -6.28 -7.42 11.75
C ALA A 193 -7.44 -6.60 11.17
N GLY A 194 -7.20 -5.35 10.80
CA GLY A 194 -8.24 -4.39 10.40
C GLY A 194 -8.95 -4.73 9.08
N PHE A 195 -8.32 -5.52 8.19
CA PHE A 195 -8.99 -5.96 6.97
C PHE A 195 -9.94 -7.15 7.20
N ILE A 196 -9.80 -7.88 8.32
CA ILE A 196 -10.58 -9.10 8.59
C ILE A 196 -12.10 -8.85 8.57
N PRO A 197 -12.63 -7.76 9.16
CA PRO A 197 -14.06 -7.46 9.07
C PRO A 197 -14.53 -7.10 7.65
N GLU A 198 -13.61 -6.73 6.77
CA GLU A 198 -13.91 -6.30 5.41
C GLU A 198 -13.69 -7.44 4.38
N ILE A 199 -13.21 -8.62 4.81
CA ILE A 199 -13.02 -9.77 3.92
C ILE A 199 -14.35 -10.15 3.27
N HIS A 200 -14.38 -10.08 1.95
CA HIS A 200 -15.48 -10.56 1.10
C HIS A 200 -14.93 -10.89 -0.27
N ASP A 201 -15.68 -11.66 -1.04
CA ASP A 201 -15.31 -11.96 -2.41
C ASP A 201 -15.52 -10.70 -3.26
N LEU A 202 -14.42 -10.13 -3.70
CA LEU A 202 -14.37 -8.88 -4.44
C LEU A 202 -14.07 -9.16 -5.91
N GLN A 203 -15.01 -8.83 -6.79
CA GLN A 203 -14.73 -8.73 -8.21
C GLN A 203 -14.13 -7.36 -8.52
N ILE A 204 -12.89 -7.35 -9.01
CA ILE A 204 -12.20 -6.12 -9.39
C ILE A 204 -12.55 -5.79 -10.85
N PRO A 205 -13.23 -4.67 -11.13
CA PRO A 205 -13.78 -4.37 -12.47
C PRO A 205 -12.75 -3.78 -13.45
N CYS A 206 -11.49 -3.71 -13.09
CA CYS A 206 -10.41 -3.15 -13.90
C CYS A 206 -9.24 -4.14 -14.01
N PRO A 207 -8.31 -3.95 -14.96
CA PRO A 207 -7.07 -4.71 -15.03
C PRO A 207 -6.28 -4.64 -13.73
N VAL A 208 -5.62 -5.75 -13.36
CA VAL A 208 -4.80 -5.88 -12.15
C VAL A 208 -3.42 -6.41 -12.52
N CYS A 209 -2.38 -5.87 -11.88
CA CYS A 209 -1.01 -6.35 -11.95
C CYS A 209 -0.49 -6.66 -10.54
N LEU A 210 0.02 -7.88 -10.32
CA LEU A 210 0.58 -8.32 -9.04
C LEU A 210 2.11 -8.29 -9.09
N ILE A 211 2.74 -7.62 -8.12
CA ILE A 211 4.19 -7.51 -7.97
C ILE A 211 4.58 -7.99 -6.57
N VAL A 212 5.50 -8.95 -6.47
CA VAL A 212 5.96 -9.51 -5.18
C VAL A 212 7.47 -9.69 -5.19
N GLY A 213 8.15 -9.28 -4.13
CA GLY A 213 9.57 -9.56 -3.99
C GLY A 213 9.84 -11.05 -3.75
N LYS A 214 10.85 -11.60 -4.41
CA LYS A 214 11.24 -13.02 -4.26
C LYS A 214 11.54 -13.40 -2.81
N TYR A 215 12.03 -12.46 -2.03
CA TYR A 215 12.44 -12.66 -0.64
C TYR A 215 11.42 -12.07 0.35
N ASP A 216 10.20 -11.78 -0.08
CA ASP A 216 9.12 -11.37 0.81
C ASP A 216 8.78 -12.51 1.77
N LYS A 217 9.03 -12.26 3.06
CA LYS A 217 8.75 -13.17 4.18
C LYS A 217 7.68 -12.59 5.12
N THR A 218 6.99 -11.53 4.69
CA THR A 218 5.92 -10.91 5.48
C THR A 218 4.69 -11.81 5.45
N GLY A 219 4.49 -12.55 6.52
CA GLY A 219 3.42 -13.54 6.61
C GLY A 219 3.43 -14.54 5.44
N LYS A 220 2.27 -14.69 4.79
CA LYS A 220 2.07 -15.59 3.65
C LYS A 220 1.85 -14.83 2.31
N VAL A 221 2.34 -13.60 2.18
CA VAL A 221 2.13 -12.74 1.01
C VAL A 221 2.41 -13.44 -0.31
N MET A 222 3.57 -14.12 -0.42
CA MET A 222 3.92 -14.88 -1.63
C MET A 222 2.91 -16.00 -1.94
N VAL A 223 2.42 -16.71 -0.91
CA VAL A 223 1.45 -17.81 -1.08
C VAL A 223 0.12 -17.25 -1.59
N TYR A 224 -0.38 -16.19 -0.96
CA TYR A 224 -1.64 -15.55 -1.34
C TYR A 224 -1.58 -14.93 -2.74
N ASN A 225 -0.47 -14.31 -3.14
CA ASN A 225 -0.34 -13.77 -4.49
C ASN A 225 -0.29 -14.87 -5.58
N LYS A 226 0.36 -16.00 -5.30
CA LYS A 226 0.32 -17.16 -6.22
C LYS A 226 -1.10 -17.73 -6.34
N ALA A 227 -1.84 -17.81 -5.23
CA ALA A 227 -3.23 -18.25 -5.25
C ALA A 227 -4.12 -17.25 -6.01
N TRP A 228 -3.93 -15.96 -5.79
CA TRP A 228 -4.65 -14.89 -6.48
C TRP A 228 -4.41 -14.90 -7.98
N HIS A 229 -3.14 -15.00 -8.40
CA HIS A 229 -2.78 -15.21 -9.80
C HIS A 229 -3.45 -16.44 -10.40
N LYS A 230 -3.42 -17.58 -9.69
CA LYS A 230 -4.01 -18.83 -10.20
C LYS A 230 -5.54 -18.74 -10.35
N GLN A 231 -6.22 -18.08 -9.43
CA GLN A 231 -7.68 -17.98 -9.38
C GLN A 231 -8.22 -16.96 -10.38
N GLU A 232 -7.60 -15.78 -10.46
CA GLU A 232 -8.10 -14.63 -11.22
C GLU A 232 -7.35 -14.40 -12.55
N ALA A 233 -6.31 -15.20 -12.81
CA ALA A 233 -5.42 -15.05 -13.97
C ALA A 233 -4.70 -13.68 -14.06
N TYR A 234 -4.62 -12.92 -12.98
CA TYR A 234 -3.88 -11.65 -12.96
C TYR A 234 -2.38 -11.87 -13.20
N PRO A 235 -1.70 -11.07 -14.03
CA PRO A 235 -0.25 -11.14 -14.19
C PRO A 235 0.47 -11.04 -12.85
N LEU A 236 1.41 -11.95 -12.58
CA LEU A 236 2.22 -11.98 -11.35
C LEU A 236 3.70 -11.85 -11.69
N HIS A 237 4.34 -10.78 -11.20
CA HIS A 237 5.76 -10.51 -11.36
C HIS A 237 6.50 -10.74 -10.04
N ILE A 238 7.42 -11.72 -10.04
CA ILE A 238 8.26 -12.04 -8.88
C ILE A 238 9.62 -11.36 -9.05
N ILE A 239 9.88 -10.34 -8.24
CA ILE A 239 11.05 -9.47 -8.36
C ILE A 239 12.25 -10.08 -7.66
N LYS A 240 13.31 -10.40 -8.43
CA LYS A 240 14.60 -10.85 -7.88
C LYS A 240 15.24 -9.72 -7.05
N ASN A 241 16.00 -10.10 -6.02
CA ASN A 241 16.70 -9.18 -5.12
C ASN A 241 15.80 -8.17 -4.38
N ALA A 242 14.50 -8.47 -4.25
CA ALA A 242 13.54 -7.66 -3.52
C ALA A 242 12.84 -8.48 -2.43
N ALA A 243 12.49 -7.80 -1.33
CA ALA A 243 11.63 -8.30 -0.27
C ALA A 243 10.25 -7.63 -0.34
N HIS A 244 9.60 -7.35 0.78
CA HIS A 244 8.24 -6.83 0.85
C HIS A 244 8.07 -5.46 0.15
N ASN A 245 9.05 -4.56 0.31
CA ASN A 245 9.07 -3.25 -0.35
C ASN A 245 9.80 -3.36 -1.71
N ALA A 246 9.23 -4.14 -2.63
CA ALA A 246 9.87 -4.42 -3.91
C ALA A 246 10.12 -3.14 -4.73
N ASN A 247 9.25 -2.13 -4.60
CA ASN A 247 9.38 -0.81 -5.22
C ASN A 247 10.58 0.01 -4.70
N ALA A 248 10.95 -0.18 -3.43
CA ALA A 248 12.13 0.47 -2.83
C ALA A 248 13.42 -0.35 -3.04
N ASP A 249 13.31 -1.68 -3.14
CA ASP A 249 14.45 -2.56 -3.35
C ASP A 249 14.93 -2.61 -4.81
N GLN A 250 14.00 -2.56 -5.77
CA GLN A 250 14.25 -2.66 -7.22
C GLN A 250 13.39 -1.63 -7.98
N PRO A 251 13.61 -0.32 -7.75
CA PRO A 251 12.72 0.73 -8.27
C PRO A 251 12.67 0.75 -9.80
N GLU A 252 13.80 0.57 -10.49
CA GLU A 252 13.86 0.64 -11.97
C GLU A 252 13.00 -0.46 -12.61
N LEU A 253 13.09 -1.69 -12.07
CA LEU A 253 12.30 -2.82 -12.58
C LEU A 253 10.81 -2.64 -12.26
N VAL A 254 10.49 -2.18 -11.05
CA VAL A 254 9.09 -1.94 -10.67
C VAL A 254 8.49 -0.80 -11.47
N ASN A 255 9.24 0.29 -11.72
CA ASN A 255 8.82 1.40 -12.58
C ASN A 255 8.53 0.92 -14.02
N SER A 256 9.39 0.08 -14.58
CA SER A 256 9.19 -0.48 -15.93
C SER A 256 7.93 -1.35 -16.01
N LEU A 257 7.64 -2.13 -14.96
CA LEU A 257 6.42 -2.95 -14.90
C LEU A 257 5.15 -2.09 -14.76
N ILE A 258 5.18 -1.06 -13.92
CA ILE A 258 4.07 -0.10 -13.80
C ILE A 258 3.84 0.61 -15.13
N GLU A 259 4.90 1.06 -15.80
CA GLU A 259 4.80 1.72 -17.10
C GLU A 259 4.23 0.78 -18.18
N ALA A 260 4.68 -0.48 -18.23
CA ALA A 260 4.13 -1.48 -19.15
C ALA A 260 2.65 -1.74 -18.88
N PHE A 261 2.25 -1.78 -17.60
CA PHE A 261 0.85 -1.92 -17.21
C PHE A 261 0.02 -0.71 -17.64
N ILE A 262 0.48 0.53 -17.41
CA ILE A 262 -0.21 1.76 -17.85
C ILE A 262 -0.44 1.74 -19.37
N ARG A 263 0.55 1.33 -20.15
CA ARG A 263 0.44 1.24 -21.62
C ARG A 263 -0.51 0.16 -22.13
N SER A 264 -0.89 -0.78 -21.27
CA SER A 264 -1.82 -1.87 -21.61
C SER A 264 -3.29 -1.54 -21.31
N LEU A 265 -3.56 -0.40 -20.65
CA LEU A 265 -4.91 0.09 -20.30
C LEU A 265 -5.55 0.86 -21.46
#